data_150bd5b5806485e68a92efe83abe2a32
#
_entry.id   150bd5b5806485e68a92efe83abe2a32
#
_cell.length_a   1.000
_cell.length_b   1.000
_cell.length_c   1.000
_cell.angle_alpha   90.00
_cell.angle_beta   90.00
_cell.angle_gamma   90.00
#
_symmetry.space_group_name_H-M   'P 1'
#
loop_
_entity.id
_entity.type
_entity.pdbx_description
1 polymer ?
#
loop_
_entity_poly.entity_id
_entity_poly.type
_entity_poly.pdbx_seq_one_letter_code
_entity_poly.pdbx_strand_id
1 'polypeptide(L)' 'AQARELPLPKYREVGASGPDHRRQWAFAVIWNGEEVARGEGVSKREAQQQAARRALVRLGFVPED' A
#
# COMPACT_ATOMS: atom_id res chain seq x y z
N ALA A 1 21.64 -19.70 -14.45
CA ALA A 1 21.63 -18.60 -13.50
C ALA A 1 20.29 -18.47 -12.85
N GLN A 2 20.31 -18.33 -11.59
CA GLN A 2 19.13 -18.21 -10.82
C GLN A 2 18.69 -16.79 -10.75
N ALA A 3 17.52 -16.52 -11.23
CA ALA A 3 16.96 -15.22 -11.01
C ALA A 3 16.65 -15.08 -9.54
N ARG A 4 17.22 -14.13 -8.92
CA ARG A 4 16.84 -13.82 -7.58
C ARG A 4 15.53 -13.14 -7.63
N GLU A 5 14.55 -13.80 -7.13
CA GLU A 5 13.25 -13.15 -7.08
C GLU A 5 13.18 -12.35 -5.82
N LEU A 6 13.11 -11.05 -6.00
CA LEU A 6 12.86 -10.18 -4.88
C LEU A 6 11.42 -10.34 -4.48
N PRO A 7 11.13 -10.34 -3.20
CA PRO A 7 9.73 -10.37 -2.77
C PRO A 7 9.01 -9.15 -3.30
N LEU A 8 7.87 -9.39 -3.89
CA LEU A 8 7.05 -8.29 -4.39
C LEU A 8 6.11 -7.84 -3.29
N PRO A 9 5.85 -6.55 -3.20
CA PRO A 9 4.89 -6.08 -2.22
C PRO A 9 3.51 -6.57 -2.58
N LYS A 10 2.74 -6.89 -1.57
CA LYS A 10 1.36 -7.32 -1.74
C LYS A 10 0.45 -6.26 -1.13
N TYR A 11 -0.72 -6.13 -1.74
CA TYR A 11 -1.70 -5.19 -1.23
C TYR A 11 -2.80 -5.97 -0.55
N ARG A 12 -3.20 -5.48 0.60
CA ARG A 12 -4.27 -6.09 1.36
C ARG A 12 -5.34 -5.05 1.59
N GLU A 13 -6.57 -5.37 1.23
CA GLU A 13 -7.67 -4.48 1.48
C GLU A 13 -7.99 -4.48 2.96
N VAL A 14 -7.79 -3.34 3.60
CA VAL A 14 -8.06 -3.22 5.02
C VAL A 14 -9.54 -2.99 5.24
N GLY A 15 -10.17 -2.20 4.37
CA GLY A 15 -11.57 -1.94 4.50
C GLY A 15 -11.99 -0.74 3.70
N ALA A 16 -13.24 -0.39 3.85
CA ALA A 16 -13.79 0.79 3.22
C ALA A 16 -14.80 1.40 4.17
N SER A 17 -14.91 2.71 4.15
CA SER A 17 -15.83 3.40 5.02
C SER A 17 -16.47 4.55 4.27
N GLY A 18 -17.55 5.08 4.83
CA GLY A 18 -18.26 6.19 4.24
C GLY A 18 -19.38 5.74 3.33
N PRO A 19 -20.26 6.67 2.94
CA PRO A 19 -21.37 6.36 2.05
C PRO A 19 -20.88 6.03 0.65
N ASP A 20 -21.76 5.44 -0.15
CA ASP A 20 -21.38 4.96 -1.48
C ASP A 20 -20.76 6.06 -2.34
N HIS A 21 -21.27 7.27 -2.25
CA HIS A 21 -20.77 8.35 -3.09
C HIS A 21 -19.55 9.03 -2.51
N ARG A 22 -19.10 8.61 -1.32
CA ARG A 22 -17.91 9.16 -0.69
C ARG A 22 -17.17 8.06 0.04
N ARG A 23 -17.09 6.91 -0.59
CA ARG A 23 -16.42 5.78 0.05
C ARG A 23 -14.93 6.00 0.06
N GLN A 24 -14.34 5.72 1.19
CA GLN A 24 -12.91 5.80 1.35
C GLN A 24 -12.36 4.40 1.52
N TRP A 25 -11.39 4.06 0.71
CA TRP A 25 -10.78 2.74 0.72
C TRP A 25 -9.47 2.78 1.48
N ALA A 26 -9.15 1.69 2.14
CA ALA A 26 -7.89 1.58 2.87
C ALA A 26 -7.21 0.30 2.44
N PHE A 27 -5.93 0.42 2.12
CA PHE A 27 -5.11 -0.72 1.74
C PHE A 27 -3.83 -0.72 2.54
N ALA A 28 -3.30 -1.90 2.78
CA ALA A 28 -2.02 -2.06 3.43
C ALA A 28 -1.05 -2.70 2.47
N VAL A 29 0.22 -2.35 2.59
CA VAL A 29 1.28 -2.96 1.81
C VAL A 29 1.96 -3.98 2.71
N ILE A 30 2.03 -5.19 2.24
CA ILE A 30 2.68 -6.28 2.95
C ILE A 30 3.99 -6.57 2.23
N TRP A 31 5.07 -6.48 2.96
CA TRP A 31 6.39 -6.72 2.43
C TRP A 31 7.05 -7.78 3.27
N ASN A 32 7.47 -8.86 2.61
CA ASN A 32 8.17 -9.93 3.30
C ASN A 32 7.38 -10.45 4.50
N GLY A 33 6.06 -10.52 4.32
CA GLY A 33 5.19 -11.06 5.36
C GLY A 33 4.77 -10.10 6.44
N GLU A 34 5.19 -8.84 6.33
CA GLU A 34 4.88 -7.85 7.35
C GLU A 34 4.20 -6.65 6.74
N GLU A 35 3.27 -6.09 7.48
CA GLU A 35 2.62 -4.87 7.04
C GLU A 35 3.56 -3.71 7.28
N VAL A 36 3.95 -3.04 6.21
CA VAL A 36 4.92 -1.95 6.33
C VAL A 36 4.28 -0.58 6.20
N ALA A 37 3.10 -0.49 5.59
CA ALA A 37 2.46 0.81 5.41
C ALA A 37 1.00 0.62 5.09
N ARG A 38 0.23 1.68 5.28
CA ARG A 38 -1.17 1.73 4.90
C ARG A 38 -1.44 3.02 4.18
N GLY A 39 -2.41 2.97 3.28
CA GLY A 39 -2.83 4.16 2.56
C GLY A 39 -4.33 4.18 2.40
N GLU A 40 -4.86 5.37 2.20
CA GLU A 40 -6.28 5.57 2.03
C GLU A 40 -6.53 6.45 0.82
N GLY A 41 -7.67 6.27 0.22
CA GLY A 41 -8.04 7.09 -0.92
C GLY A 41 -9.50 6.91 -1.28
N VAL A 42 -9.96 7.73 -2.21
CA VAL A 42 -11.36 7.70 -2.62
C VAL A 42 -11.65 6.58 -3.60
N SER A 43 -10.62 5.88 -4.05
CA SER A 43 -10.78 4.72 -4.91
C SER A 43 -9.75 3.68 -4.48
N LYS A 44 -9.99 2.43 -4.89
CA LYS A 44 -9.05 1.37 -4.56
C LYS A 44 -7.66 1.68 -5.10
N ARG A 45 -7.60 2.17 -6.33
CA ARG A 45 -6.33 2.50 -6.95
C ARG A 45 -5.61 3.57 -6.18
N GLU A 46 -6.33 4.60 -5.77
CA GLU A 46 -5.73 5.70 -5.05
C GLU A 46 -5.23 5.25 -3.68
N ALA A 47 -6.02 4.41 -3.01
CA ALA A 47 -5.60 3.87 -1.73
C ALA A 47 -4.34 3.04 -1.88
N GLN A 48 -4.26 2.24 -2.95
CA GLN A 48 -3.06 1.43 -3.18
C GLN A 48 -1.86 2.31 -3.47
N GLN A 49 -2.04 3.38 -4.24
CA GLN A 49 -0.94 4.28 -4.55
C GLN A 49 -0.42 4.96 -3.29
N GLN A 50 -1.33 5.39 -2.42
CA GLN A 50 -0.91 6.01 -1.18
C GLN A 50 -0.19 5.01 -0.29
N ALA A 51 -0.69 3.79 -0.22
CA ALA A 51 -0.04 2.76 0.58
C ALA A 51 1.35 2.46 0.03
N ALA A 52 1.47 2.36 -1.28
CA ALA A 52 2.76 2.07 -1.91
C ALA A 52 3.76 3.19 -1.64
N ARG A 53 3.31 4.43 -1.74
CA ARG A 53 4.21 5.56 -1.50
C ARG A 53 4.72 5.54 -0.07
N ARG A 54 3.83 5.31 0.87
CA ARG A 54 4.24 5.26 2.27
C ARG A 54 5.17 4.10 2.54
N ALA A 55 4.94 2.99 1.87
CA ALA A 55 5.83 1.85 2.01
C ALA A 55 7.23 2.18 1.52
N LEU A 56 7.32 2.87 0.39
CA LEU A 56 8.63 3.25 -0.16
C LEU A 56 9.38 4.18 0.78
N VAL A 57 8.66 5.11 1.39
CA VAL A 57 9.28 6.00 2.37
C VAL A 57 9.76 5.21 3.57
N ARG A 58 8.91 4.32 4.08
CA ARG A 58 9.26 3.55 5.25
C ARG A 58 10.44 2.64 5.01
N LEU A 59 10.54 2.07 3.82
CA LEU A 59 11.63 1.17 3.48
C LEU A 59 12.89 1.91 3.05
N GLY A 60 12.81 3.23 2.95
CA GLY A 60 13.99 4.03 2.65
C GLY A 60 14.29 4.23 1.18
N PHE A 61 13.36 3.86 0.31
CA PHE A 61 13.57 4.02 -1.12
C PHE A 61 13.28 5.45 -1.60
N VAL A 62 12.44 6.16 -0.87
CA VAL A 62 12.02 7.51 -1.24
C VAL A 62 12.14 8.37 -0.01
N PRO A 63 12.72 9.57 -0.11
CA PRO A 63 12.83 10.43 1.07
C PRO A 63 11.47 10.97 1.46
N GLU A 64 11.32 11.15 2.75
CA GLU A 64 10.11 11.74 3.28
C GLU A 64 10.21 13.24 3.17
N ASP A 65 9.18 13.87 2.68
CA ASP A 65 9.16 15.33 2.56
C ASP A 65 8.88 16.02 3.87
#